data_7af756ffe44b1b922c962ef5811fa9a0
#
_entry.id   7af756ffe44b1b922c962ef5811fa9a0
#
_cell.length_a   1.000
_cell.length_b   1.000
_cell.length_c   1.000
_cell.angle_alpha   90.00
_cell.angle_beta   90.00
_cell.angle_gamma   90.00
#
_symmetry.space_group_name_H-M   'P 1'
#
loop_
_entity.id
_entity.type
_entity.pdbx_description
1 polymer ?
#
loop_
_entity_poly.entity_id
_entity_poly.type
_entity_poly.pdbx_seq_one_letter_code
_entity_poly.pdbx_strand_id
1 'polypeptide(L)'
;MKKLFLLSISAIVTISALAQNPDEALRTAWFTQQGTARVMAIGGVMGSLGGDISANHINPAGIGLYKNKEFVLSPGFLFNNNKFNYRGTDSTAKNNGFGYGTSGFVIAGTNKGESKWTSSAFAVSVNQIANYNNRVQFRGFNNYSSFTEQYLEELTRDRADTNAALSNYIFGSSLAFRTFLVDTLAAPNGSVIGYQSLVPISTGTYQIYDARTSGGYHEIALGFAGNMADRLYVGGSFTIPIVKYNRELYYSEKDATTNPANEFSFFEYRETFTSNAIGIGAKLGAIYKPAEYIRLGFAFHTPQFMAYVDKIRSSIIANTENYAGLRKATSDELNSGNPGERKYNVTTPWRMIASASYVFRETKDIRRQRAFISADIEYVNYRAARFQATGDNVNNSTLRDYYSNLNSTVKDIYKGNINVKLGGELKFKTFMVRAGGAYYGSPYADAAIKASRTVLSGGLGYRNRGMFIDLTYSHVMNKDAVFAYRLADKANTFANQTGSAGTVMVTLGFKL
;
A
#
# COMPACT_ATOMS: atom_id res chain seq x y z
N MET A 1 42.36 23.22 44.04
CA MET A 1 42.30 22.94 42.59
C MET A 1 41.78 21.52 42.39
N LYS A 2 40.45 21.41 42.24
CA LYS A 2 39.77 20.11 41.97
C LYS A 2 39.35 20.12 40.50
N LYS A 3 40.02 19.29 39.69
CA LYS A 3 39.63 19.08 38.30
C LYS A 3 38.45 18.12 38.26
N LEU A 4 37.26 18.64 37.89
CA LEU A 4 36.10 17.85 37.55
C LEU A 4 36.35 17.24 36.17
N PHE A 5 36.46 15.91 36.10
CA PHE A 5 36.42 15.15 34.87
C PHE A 5 34.93 14.94 34.51
N LEU A 6 34.42 15.72 33.54
CA LEU A 6 33.16 15.46 32.93
C LEU A 6 33.34 14.28 31.98
N LEU A 7 32.85 13.09 32.35
CA LEU A 7 32.64 11.98 31.46
C LEU A 7 31.43 12.30 30.58
N SER A 8 31.69 12.76 29.36
CA SER A 8 30.67 12.80 28.30
C SER A 8 30.36 11.37 27.88
N ILE A 9 29.28 10.81 28.42
CA ILE A 9 28.69 9.59 27.87
C ILE A 9 28.03 10.03 26.55
N SER A 10 28.74 9.91 25.44
CA SER A 10 28.16 9.91 24.11
C SER A 10 27.28 8.66 24.02
N ALA A 11 26.00 8.81 24.19
CA ALA A 11 25.02 7.81 23.79
C ALA A 11 25.16 7.68 22.27
N ILE A 12 25.91 6.70 21.82
CA ILE A 12 25.93 6.26 20.41
C ILE A 12 24.56 5.67 20.19
N VAL A 13 23.65 6.45 19.65
CA VAL A 13 22.39 5.97 19.11
C VAL A 13 22.78 5.17 17.87
N THR A 14 22.91 3.86 18.02
CA THR A 14 23.06 2.93 16.91
C THR A 14 21.80 3.02 16.09
N ILE A 15 21.85 3.76 14.99
CA ILE A 15 20.80 3.78 13.99
C ILE A 15 20.92 2.47 13.25
N SER A 16 20.20 1.46 13.75
CA SER A 16 20.02 0.22 13.00
C SER A 16 19.46 0.62 11.64
N ALA A 17 20.22 0.42 10.59
CA ALA A 17 19.84 0.69 9.22
C ALA A 17 18.73 -0.28 8.80
N LEU A 18 17.52 -0.05 9.28
CA LEU A 18 16.32 -0.59 8.67
C LEU A 18 16.18 0.20 7.38
N ALA A 19 16.68 -0.34 6.28
CA ALA A 19 16.49 0.24 4.97
C ALA A 19 14.98 0.31 4.71
N GLN A 20 14.36 1.49 4.95
CA GLN A 20 13.00 1.72 4.50
C GLN A 20 12.98 1.58 2.99
N ASN A 21 12.20 0.62 2.52
CA ASN A 21 12.03 0.42 1.10
C ASN A 21 11.17 1.58 0.56
N PRO A 22 11.57 2.28 -0.51
CA PRO A 22 10.73 3.27 -1.19
C PRO A 22 9.32 2.73 -1.51
N ASP A 23 9.16 1.41 -1.66
CA ASP A 23 7.89 0.74 -1.93
C ASP A 23 6.85 0.96 -0.80
N GLU A 24 7.28 1.33 0.40
CA GLU A 24 6.36 1.69 1.50
C GLU A 24 5.54 2.94 1.19
N ALA A 25 6.07 3.87 0.38
CA ALA A 25 5.34 5.05 -0.08
C ALA A 25 4.11 4.67 -0.93
N LEU A 26 4.15 3.54 -1.66
CA LEU A 26 3.04 3.07 -2.47
C LEU A 26 1.96 2.33 -1.66
N ARG A 27 2.28 1.82 -0.48
CA ARG A 27 1.34 1.02 0.35
C ARG A 27 0.04 1.77 0.62
N THR A 28 0.10 3.08 0.84
CA THR A 28 -1.05 3.95 1.10
C THR A 28 -1.43 4.85 -0.07
N ALA A 29 -0.78 4.70 -1.22
CA ALA A 29 -0.97 5.56 -2.38
C ALA A 29 -1.50 4.83 -3.61
N TRP A 30 -1.03 3.60 -3.87
CA TRP A 30 -1.36 2.85 -5.07
C TRP A 30 -2.33 1.70 -4.79
N PHE A 31 -3.61 1.99 -4.87
CA PHE A 31 -4.71 1.04 -4.65
C PHE A 31 -5.82 1.25 -5.68
N THR A 32 -6.70 0.25 -5.85
CA THR A 32 -7.91 0.35 -6.66
C THR A 32 -9.04 0.94 -5.82
N GLN A 33 -9.92 1.74 -6.47
CA GLN A 33 -11.03 2.38 -5.78
C GLN A 33 -11.97 1.32 -5.17
N GLN A 34 -12.19 1.42 -3.86
CA GLN A 34 -13.16 0.65 -3.10
C GLN A 34 -14.38 1.52 -2.76
N GLY A 35 -15.50 0.88 -2.47
CA GLY A 35 -16.74 1.56 -2.14
C GLY A 35 -17.85 0.58 -1.78
N THR A 36 -19.10 1.01 -1.87
CA THR A 36 -20.27 0.11 -1.83
C THR A 36 -20.26 -0.83 -3.03
N ALA A 37 -21.05 -1.90 -2.98
CA ALA A 37 -21.24 -2.80 -4.12
C ALA A 37 -21.66 -2.03 -5.38
N ARG A 38 -22.52 -1.01 -5.25
CA ARG A 38 -22.92 -0.16 -6.37
C ARG A 38 -21.73 0.54 -7.01
N VAL A 39 -20.87 1.18 -6.22
CA VAL A 39 -19.71 1.92 -6.72
C VAL A 39 -18.67 0.98 -7.32
N MET A 40 -18.42 -0.16 -6.69
CA MET A 40 -17.52 -1.15 -7.24
C MET A 40 -18.04 -1.72 -8.58
N ALA A 41 -19.36 -1.94 -8.71
CA ALA A 41 -19.98 -2.46 -9.94
C ALA A 41 -19.78 -1.55 -11.16
N ILE A 42 -19.67 -0.24 -10.94
CA ILE A 42 -19.45 0.77 -12.00
C ILE A 42 -17.97 1.19 -12.11
N GLY A 43 -17.04 0.31 -11.74
CA GLY A 43 -15.60 0.58 -11.90
C GLY A 43 -15.03 1.62 -10.91
N GLY A 44 -15.74 1.96 -9.85
CA GLY A 44 -15.30 2.95 -8.86
C GLY A 44 -15.56 4.41 -9.27
N VAL A 45 -16.38 4.66 -10.28
CA VAL A 45 -16.75 6.00 -10.73
C VAL A 45 -17.71 6.65 -9.74
N MET A 46 -17.37 7.84 -9.22
CA MET A 46 -18.22 8.58 -8.29
C MET A 46 -17.95 10.10 -8.31
N GLY A 47 -17.03 10.56 -9.17
CA GLY A 47 -16.58 11.94 -9.15
C GLY A 47 -17.68 12.98 -9.44
N SER A 48 -18.65 12.67 -10.31
CA SER A 48 -19.79 13.54 -10.66
C SER A 48 -21.16 12.93 -10.34
N LEU A 49 -21.18 11.68 -9.86
CA LEU A 49 -22.41 10.99 -9.47
C LEU A 49 -22.89 11.47 -8.08
N GLY A 50 -23.23 10.67 -7.20
CA GLY A 50 -23.66 10.96 -5.84
C GLY A 50 -24.86 10.10 -5.48
N GLY A 51 -25.46 10.35 -4.29
CA GLY A 51 -26.52 9.52 -3.76
C GLY A 51 -26.03 8.10 -3.44
N ASP A 52 -24.77 8.00 -3.04
CA ASP A 52 -24.10 6.82 -2.50
C ASP A 52 -23.10 7.27 -1.41
N ILE A 53 -23.09 6.61 -0.27
CA ILE A 53 -22.24 6.99 0.87
C ILE A 53 -20.74 6.97 0.54
N SER A 54 -20.31 6.20 -0.47
CA SER A 54 -18.93 6.17 -0.94
C SER A 54 -18.45 7.53 -1.49
N ALA A 55 -19.38 8.44 -1.83
CA ALA A 55 -19.05 9.82 -2.22
C ALA A 55 -18.24 10.51 -1.12
N ASN A 56 -18.46 10.18 0.17
CA ASN A 56 -17.70 10.71 1.30
C ASN A 56 -16.18 10.47 1.18
N HIS A 57 -15.79 9.40 0.49
CA HIS A 57 -14.40 8.99 0.28
C HIS A 57 -13.84 9.37 -1.10
N ILE A 58 -14.70 9.78 -2.07
CA ILE A 58 -14.30 10.04 -3.46
C ILE A 58 -14.52 11.50 -3.83
N ASN A 59 -15.76 11.97 -3.85
CA ASN A 59 -16.14 13.38 -4.00
C ASN A 59 -17.24 13.72 -2.99
N PRO A 60 -16.90 14.36 -1.87
CA PRO A 60 -17.86 14.62 -0.79
C PRO A 60 -19.04 15.50 -1.20
N ALA A 61 -18.95 16.28 -2.28
CA ALA A 61 -20.09 17.00 -2.82
C ALA A 61 -21.26 16.08 -3.20
N GLY A 62 -20.98 14.82 -3.55
CA GLY A 62 -21.98 13.81 -3.88
C GLY A 62 -22.90 13.43 -2.72
N ILE A 63 -22.51 13.72 -1.46
CA ILE A 63 -23.37 13.56 -0.28
C ILE A 63 -24.52 14.57 -0.33
N GLY A 64 -24.30 15.76 -0.90
CA GLY A 64 -25.32 16.80 -1.05
C GLY A 64 -26.53 16.41 -1.92
N LEU A 65 -26.46 15.28 -2.66
CA LEU A 65 -27.59 14.73 -3.40
C LEU A 65 -28.56 13.92 -2.52
N TYR A 66 -28.20 13.65 -1.26
CA TYR A 66 -29.11 13.01 -0.33
C TYR A 66 -30.20 13.97 0.13
N LYS A 67 -31.44 13.44 0.21
CA LYS A 67 -32.61 14.16 0.73
C LYS A 67 -33.22 13.47 1.97
N ASN A 68 -32.81 12.22 2.23
CA ASN A 68 -33.31 11.38 3.32
C ASN A 68 -32.13 10.81 4.11
N LYS A 69 -32.41 10.32 5.29
CA LYS A 69 -31.45 9.53 6.09
C LYS A 69 -31.23 8.17 5.44
N GLU A 70 -30.02 7.65 5.53
CA GLU A 70 -29.67 6.34 5.00
C GLU A 70 -28.63 5.65 5.89
N PHE A 71 -28.81 4.36 6.14
CA PHE A 71 -27.80 3.49 6.76
C PHE A 71 -27.35 2.45 5.74
N VAL A 72 -26.05 2.17 5.70
CA VAL A 72 -25.44 1.27 4.71
C VAL A 72 -24.42 0.35 5.38
N LEU A 73 -24.43 -0.92 4.99
CA LEU A 73 -23.46 -1.94 5.39
C LEU A 73 -22.98 -2.71 4.14
N SER A 74 -21.68 -2.88 3.98
CA SER A 74 -21.07 -3.43 2.75
C SER A 74 -20.02 -4.52 3.05
N PRO A 75 -20.42 -5.73 3.50
CA PRO A 75 -19.48 -6.85 3.63
C PRO A 75 -19.04 -7.39 2.27
N GLY A 76 -17.79 -7.91 2.24
CA GLY A 76 -17.21 -8.48 1.03
C GLY A 76 -16.25 -9.62 1.30
N PHE A 77 -15.95 -10.38 0.24
CA PHE A 77 -14.97 -11.46 0.26
C PHE A 77 -14.03 -11.35 -0.94
N LEU A 78 -12.72 -11.50 -0.67
CA LEU A 78 -11.66 -11.35 -1.65
C LEU A 78 -11.03 -12.70 -1.95
N PHE A 79 -10.74 -12.91 -3.25
CA PHE A 79 -10.04 -14.06 -3.78
C PHE A 79 -8.77 -13.56 -4.48
N ASN A 80 -7.59 -13.88 -3.99
CA ASN A 80 -6.33 -13.51 -4.60
C ASN A 80 -5.63 -14.73 -5.20
N ASN A 81 -5.22 -14.62 -6.45
CA ASN A 81 -4.44 -15.62 -7.13
C ASN A 81 -3.29 -14.93 -7.88
N ASN A 82 -2.07 -15.16 -7.45
CA ASN A 82 -0.87 -14.55 -7.99
C ASN A 82 -0.01 -15.60 -8.67
N LYS A 83 0.44 -15.30 -9.88
CA LYS A 83 1.43 -16.07 -10.62
C LYS A 83 2.72 -15.28 -10.66
N PHE A 84 3.83 -15.95 -10.45
CA PHE A 84 5.16 -15.36 -10.45
C PHE A 84 6.02 -16.13 -11.44
N ASN A 85 6.83 -15.42 -12.23
CA ASN A 85 7.92 -15.99 -13.00
C ASN A 85 9.23 -15.38 -12.50
N TYR A 86 10.09 -16.22 -11.92
CA TYR A 86 11.41 -15.84 -11.44
C TYR A 86 12.46 -16.66 -12.17
N ARG A 87 13.28 -15.98 -12.99
CA ARG A 87 14.36 -16.60 -13.77
C ARG A 87 13.93 -17.83 -14.54
N GLY A 88 12.75 -17.75 -15.18
CA GLY A 88 12.18 -18.84 -15.98
C GLY A 88 11.40 -19.89 -15.19
N THR A 89 11.33 -19.80 -13.87
CA THR A 89 10.54 -20.73 -13.03
C THR A 89 9.21 -20.12 -12.64
N ASP A 90 8.11 -20.80 -12.93
CA ASP A 90 6.77 -20.37 -12.58
C ASP A 90 6.37 -20.85 -11.18
N SER A 91 5.66 -19.99 -10.47
CA SER A 91 5.11 -20.27 -9.15
C SER A 91 3.72 -19.65 -9.02
N THR A 92 2.88 -20.18 -8.12
CA THR A 92 1.52 -19.67 -7.88
C THR A 92 1.26 -19.60 -6.39
N ALA A 93 0.70 -18.47 -5.94
CA ALA A 93 0.26 -18.30 -4.55
C ALA A 93 -1.19 -17.81 -4.52
N LYS A 94 -1.98 -18.39 -3.60
CA LYS A 94 -3.38 -18.00 -3.36
C LYS A 94 -3.53 -17.49 -1.94
N ASN A 95 -4.37 -16.48 -1.77
CA ASN A 95 -4.77 -15.99 -0.47
C ASN A 95 -6.17 -15.38 -0.55
N ASN A 96 -7.09 -15.85 0.28
CA ASN A 96 -8.48 -15.40 0.32
C ASN A 96 -8.74 -14.73 1.67
N GLY A 97 -9.71 -13.83 1.73
CA GLY A 97 -10.01 -13.14 2.98
C GLY A 97 -11.28 -12.32 2.93
N PHE A 98 -11.73 -11.92 4.10
CA PHE A 98 -12.82 -10.98 4.26
C PHE A 98 -12.35 -9.55 4.07
N GLY A 99 -13.23 -8.71 3.57
CA GLY A 99 -13.07 -7.28 3.47
C GLY A 99 -14.43 -6.60 3.60
N TYR A 100 -14.43 -5.29 3.53
CA TYR A 100 -15.66 -4.52 3.51
C TYR A 100 -15.49 -3.27 2.65
N GLY A 101 -16.60 -2.84 2.06
CA GLY A 101 -16.71 -1.57 1.35
C GLY A 101 -17.20 -0.46 2.28
N THR A 102 -17.57 0.66 1.69
CA THR A 102 -18.08 1.81 2.45
C THR A 102 -19.34 1.44 3.22
N SER A 103 -19.27 1.65 4.52
CA SER A 103 -20.36 1.41 5.47
C SER A 103 -20.52 2.60 6.39
N GLY A 104 -21.75 2.90 6.85
CA GLY A 104 -22.00 4.03 7.73
C GLY A 104 -23.41 4.61 7.56
N PHE A 105 -23.56 5.89 7.89
CA PHE A 105 -24.85 6.56 7.81
C PHE A 105 -24.72 7.97 7.21
N VAL A 106 -25.82 8.41 6.60
CA VAL A 106 -26.02 9.76 6.08
C VAL A 106 -27.29 10.35 6.73
N ILE A 107 -27.17 11.58 7.19
CA ILE A 107 -28.29 12.38 7.66
C ILE A 107 -28.42 13.56 6.72
N ALA A 108 -29.53 13.64 6.00
CA ALA A 108 -29.81 14.74 5.09
C ALA A 108 -31.14 15.41 5.45
N GLY A 109 -31.20 16.70 5.18
CA GLY A 109 -32.40 17.50 5.39
C GLY A 109 -32.58 18.54 4.29
N THR A 110 -33.84 18.83 3.99
CA THR A 110 -34.22 19.94 3.08
C THR A 110 -34.41 21.21 3.88
N ASN A 111 -33.80 22.29 3.44
CA ASN A 111 -33.99 23.60 4.06
C ASN A 111 -35.35 24.16 3.65
N LYS A 112 -36.14 24.58 4.64
CA LYS A 112 -37.42 25.27 4.44
C LYS A 112 -37.15 26.77 4.55
N GLY A 113 -37.29 27.51 3.46
CA GLY A 113 -37.10 28.96 3.45
C GLY A 113 -36.59 29.47 2.09
N GLU A 114 -36.39 30.77 1.99
CA GLU A 114 -35.95 31.46 0.76
C GLU A 114 -34.44 31.30 0.46
N SER A 115 -33.72 30.43 1.22
CA SER A 115 -32.30 30.21 1.02
C SER A 115 -32.02 29.50 -0.30
N LYS A 116 -30.98 29.96 -1.02
CA LYS A 116 -30.45 29.27 -2.19
C LYS A 116 -29.93 27.87 -1.88
N TRP A 117 -29.59 27.61 -0.63
CA TRP A 117 -29.21 26.28 -0.15
C TRP A 117 -30.46 25.44 0.10
N THR A 118 -30.76 24.52 -0.80
CA THR A 118 -32.00 23.73 -0.81
C THR A 118 -31.93 22.51 0.10
N SER A 119 -30.75 21.97 0.32
CA SER A 119 -30.53 20.86 1.26
C SER A 119 -29.09 20.82 1.77
N SER A 120 -28.91 20.17 2.90
CA SER A 120 -27.60 19.86 3.47
C SER A 120 -27.57 18.42 3.96
N ALA A 121 -26.37 17.82 3.99
CA ALA A 121 -26.17 16.48 4.44
C ALA A 121 -24.89 16.34 5.26
N PHE A 122 -24.93 15.45 6.25
CA PHE A 122 -23.82 15.01 7.05
C PHE A 122 -23.68 13.49 6.92
N ALA A 123 -22.46 12.98 6.79
CA ALA A 123 -22.19 11.57 6.70
C ALA A 123 -21.05 11.15 7.61
N VAL A 124 -21.20 9.99 8.24
CA VAL A 124 -20.11 9.27 8.90
C VAL A 124 -19.98 7.92 8.24
N SER A 125 -18.79 7.60 7.77
CA SER A 125 -18.55 6.35 7.07
C SER A 125 -17.16 5.81 7.33
N VAL A 126 -17.04 4.50 7.26
CA VAL A 126 -15.78 3.77 7.24
C VAL A 126 -15.66 3.04 5.92
N ASN A 127 -14.45 3.04 5.34
CA ASN A 127 -14.14 2.31 4.12
C ASN A 127 -12.80 1.60 4.26
N GLN A 128 -12.72 0.36 3.78
CA GLN A 128 -11.45 -0.32 3.60
C GLN A 128 -10.85 0.09 2.26
N ILE A 129 -9.92 1.04 2.30
CA ILE A 129 -9.27 1.61 1.10
C ILE A 129 -8.41 0.57 0.39
N ALA A 130 -7.66 -0.25 1.17
CA ALA A 130 -6.88 -1.36 0.65
C ALA A 130 -6.91 -2.54 1.63
N ASN A 131 -6.96 -3.74 1.08
CA ASN A 131 -6.78 -4.99 1.83
C ASN A 131 -5.37 -5.50 1.56
N TYR A 132 -4.59 -5.76 2.61
CA TYR A 132 -3.21 -6.20 2.52
C TYR A 132 -3.04 -7.71 2.62
N ASN A 133 -4.14 -8.47 2.72
CA ASN A 133 -4.09 -9.92 2.72
C ASN A 133 -3.58 -10.43 1.37
N ASN A 134 -2.32 -10.85 1.34
CA ASN A 134 -1.66 -11.32 0.14
C ASN A 134 -0.60 -12.37 0.46
N ARG A 135 -0.24 -13.17 -0.53
CA ARG A 135 0.90 -14.07 -0.49
C ARG A 135 1.70 -13.93 -1.77
N VAL A 136 2.99 -13.71 -1.61
CA VAL A 136 3.99 -13.68 -2.68
C VAL A 136 4.90 -14.87 -2.48
N GLN A 137 4.95 -15.77 -3.45
CA GLN A 137 5.80 -16.95 -3.36
C GLN A 137 6.44 -17.23 -4.72
N PHE A 138 7.75 -17.25 -4.77
CA PHE A 138 8.49 -17.66 -5.96
C PHE A 138 9.78 -18.38 -5.57
N ARG A 139 10.30 -19.12 -6.54
CA ARG A 139 11.57 -19.85 -6.44
C ARG A 139 12.26 -19.91 -7.78
N GLY A 140 13.55 -20.11 -7.78
CA GLY A 140 14.30 -20.29 -9.01
C GLY A 140 15.79 -20.45 -8.76
N PHE A 141 16.49 -20.89 -9.80
CA PHE A 141 17.93 -20.97 -9.83
C PHE A 141 18.52 -19.56 -10.10
N ASN A 142 19.53 -19.16 -9.33
CA ASN A 142 20.23 -17.91 -9.52
C ASN A 142 21.75 -18.09 -9.38
N ASN A 143 22.46 -17.80 -10.46
CA ASN A 143 23.92 -17.76 -10.53
C ASN A 143 24.47 -16.36 -10.83
N TYR A 144 23.64 -15.33 -10.59
CA TYR A 144 23.99 -13.95 -10.86
C TYR A 144 24.17 -13.12 -9.60
N SER A 145 23.30 -13.33 -8.60
CA SER A 145 23.32 -12.59 -7.35
C SER A 145 22.76 -13.38 -6.19
N SER A 146 23.16 -13.01 -4.97
CA SER A 146 22.69 -13.55 -3.70
C SER A 146 22.13 -12.44 -2.80
N PHE A 147 21.20 -12.82 -1.95
CA PHE A 147 20.65 -11.97 -0.88
C PHE A 147 21.75 -11.42 0.06
N THR A 148 22.84 -12.15 0.22
CA THR A 148 23.95 -11.75 1.10
C THR A 148 24.74 -10.56 0.57
N GLU A 149 24.70 -10.28 -0.74
CA GLU A 149 25.43 -9.16 -1.32
C GLU A 149 24.96 -7.80 -0.80
N GLN A 150 23.66 -7.66 -0.46
CA GLN A 150 23.17 -6.43 0.18
C GLN A 150 23.86 -6.16 1.53
N TYR A 151 24.27 -7.22 2.23
CA TYR A 151 25.02 -7.09 3.48
C TYR A 151 26.46 -6.66 3.23
N LEU A 152 27.08 -7.17 2.15
CA LEU A 152 28.42 -6.73 1.76
C LEU A 152 28.41 -5.25 1.35
N GLU A 153 27.41 -4.83 0.55
CA GLU A 153 27.24 -3.43 0.17
C GLU A 153 27.03 -2.51 1.39
N GLU A 154 26.22 -2.96 2.37
CA GLU A 154 25.97 -2.20 3.61
C GLU A 154 27.25 -2.03 4.42
N LEU A 155 27.97 -3.12 4.72
CA LEU A 155 29.19 -3.09 5.51
C LEU A 155 30.31 -2.30 4.82
N THR A 156 30.42 -2.42 3.49
CA THR A 156 31.43 -1.71 2.69
C THR A 156 31.14 -0.22 2.61
N ARG A 157 29.89 0.15 2.31
CA ARG A 157 29.44 1.55 2.24
C ARG A 157 29.69 2.29 3.56
N ASP A 158 29.38 1.64 4.67
CA ASP A 158 29.50 2.21 6.00
C ASP A 158 30.93 2.09 6.56
N ARG A 159 31.84 1.44 5.83
CA ARG A 159 33.23 1.14 6.27
C ARG A 159 33.25 0.51 7.66
N ALA A 160 32.32 -0.42 7.86
CA ALA A 160 32.16 -1.07 9.14
C ALA A 160 33.44 -1.84 9.55
N ASP A 161 33.86 -1.69 10.78
CA ASP A 161 34.86 -2.60 11.37
C ASP A 161 34.19 -3.89 11.85
N THR A 162 34.98 -4.87 12.28
CA THR A 162 34.49 -6.17 12.75
C THR A 162 33.53 -6.04 13.94
N ASN A 163 33.73 -5.09 14.85
CA ASN A 163 32.85 -4.87 15.99
C ASN A 163 31.50 -4.29 15.56
N ALA A 164 31.52 -3.34 14.62
CA ALA A 164 30.31 -2.81 14.02
C ALA A 164 29.55 -3.88 13.23
N ALA A 165 30.24 -4.70 12.44
CA ALA A 165 29.63 -5.83 11.73
C ALA A 165 28.97 -6.84 12.69
N LEU A 166 29.54 -7.09 13.87
CA LEU A 166 28.99 -8.00 14.87
C LEU A 166 27.73 -7.48 15.58
N SER A 167 27.55 -6.16 15.69
CA SER A 167 26.58 -5.61 16.65
C SER A 167 25.70 -4.45 16.15
N ASN A 168 26.05 -3.75 15.09
CA ASN A 168 25.34 -2.53 14.72
C ASN A 168 24.21 -2.75 13.70
N TYR A 169 24.23 -3.87 12.97
CA TYR A 169 23.29 -4.18 11.89
C TYR A 169 22.38 -5.36 12.29
N ILE A 170 21.74 -5.22 13.44
CA ILE A 170 21.09 -6.30 14.20
C ILE A 170 19.93 -7.01 13.48
N PHE A 171 19.41 -6.47 12.38
CA PHE A 171 18.32 -7.11 11.62
C PHE A 171 18.75 -7.73 10.30
N GLY A 172 20.04 -7.66 9.96
CA GLY A 172 20.58 -8.17 8.70
C GLY A 172 22.05 -8.56 8.80
N SER A 173 22.95 -7.62 8.46
CA SER A 173 24.39 -7.91 8.30
C SER A 173 25.04 -8.49 9.54
N SER A 174 24.68 -8.06 10.77
CA SER A 174 25.21 -8.67 11.99
C SER A 174 24.77 -10.12 12.19
N LEU A 175 23.56 -10.48 11.74
CA LEU A 175 23.10 -11.87 11.81
C LEU A 175 23.86 -12.74 10.79
N ALA A 176 24.08 -12.21 9.57
CA ALA A 176 24.86 -12.90 8.56
C ALA A 176 26.30 -13.09 8.98
N PHE A 177 26.90 -12.09 9.63
CA PHE A 177 28.27 -12.15 10.13
C PHE A 177 28.41 -13.14 11.30
N ARG A 178 27.46 -13.16 12.23
CA ARG A 178 27.45 -14.11 13.36
C ARG A 178 27.21 -15.57 12.96
N THR A 179 26.60 -15.79 11.81
CA THR A 179 26.38 -17.12 11.24
C THR A 179 27.45 -17.54 10.25
N PHE A 180 28.51 -16.71 10.07
CA PHE A 180 29.57 -16.90 9.08
C PHE A 180 29.07 -17.01 7.64
N LEU A 181 27.86 -16.51 7.37
CA LEU A 181 27.33 -16.38 6.01
C LEU A 181 28.03 -15.24 5.26
N VAL A 182 28.45 -14.23 6.01
CA VAL A 182 29.37 -13.15 5.61
C VAL A 182 30.53 -13.16 6.59
N ASP A 183 31.74 -13.03 6.10
CA ASP A 183 32.94 -12.99 6.92
C ASP A 183 33.92 -11.91 6.41
N THR A 184 34.97 -11.67 7.22
CA THR A 184 36.05 -10.75 6.85
C THR A 184 36.89 -11.31 5.72
N LEU A 185 37.31 -10.45 4.81
CA LEU A 185 38.36 -10.71 3.86
C LEU A 185 39.67 -10.15 4.43
N ALA A 186 40.62 -11.03 4.76
CA ALA A 186 41.89 -10.64 5.34
C ALA A 186 43.02 -10.61 4.29
N ALA A 187 43.89 -9.61 4.38
CA ALA A 187 45.14 -9.58 3.63
C ALA A 187 46.13 -10.60 4.21
N PRO A 188 47.20 -10.97 3.49
CA PRO A 188 48.23 -11.91 3.96
C PRO A 188 48.89 -11.56 5.32
N ASN A 189 48.85 -10.28 5.68
CA ASN A 189 49.37 -9.76 6.96
C ASN A 189 48.34 -9.81 8.09
N GLY A 190 47.16 -10.41 7.84
CA GLY A 190 46.05 -10.52 8.82
C GLY A 190 45.18 -9.29 8.96
N SER A 191 45.45 -8.17 8.25
CA SER A 191 44.57 -7.01 8.30
C SER A 191 43.30 -7.25 7.51
N VAL A 192 42.13 -6.80 8.04
CA VAL A 192 40.84 -6.88 7.35
C VAL A 192 40.86 -5.83 6.23
N ILE A 193 40.62 -6.29 5.00
CA ILE A 193 40.58 -5.44 3.78
C ILE A 193 39.18 -5.32 3.20
N GLY A 194 38.20 -6.07 3.73
CA GLY A 194 36.80 -6.06 3.29
C GLY A 194 35.99 -7.20 3.86
N TYR A 195 34.88 -7.48 3.22
CA TYR A 195 33.96 -8.56 3.56
C TYR A 195 33.71 -9.45 2.34
N GLN A 196 33.44 -10.72 2.61
CA GLN A 196 33.07 -11.72 1.60
C GLN A 196 31.84 -12.51 2.03
N SER A 197 31.10 -13.00 1.07
CA SER A 197 30.03 -13.97 1.29
C SER A 197 30.53 -15.37 0.99
N LEU A 198 30.14 -16.35 1.79
CA LEU A 198 30.42 -17.77 1.54
C LEU A 198 29.41 -18.38 0.54
N VAL A 199 28.37 -17.63 0.12
CA VAL A 199 27.41 -18.12 -0.87
C VAL A 199 28.08 -18.23 -2.24
N PRO A 200 28.08 -19.42 -2.88
CA PRO A 200 28.78 -19.69 -4.13
C PRO A 200 27.99 -19.15 -5.34
N ILE A 201 28.02 -17.83 -5.60
CA ILE A 201 27.22 -17.18 -6.64
C ILE A 201 27.54 -17.75 -8.02
N SER A 202 28.81 -18.04 -8.34
CA SER A 202 29.23 -18.49 -9.68
C SER A 202 28.65 -19.87 -10.07
N THR A 203 28.57 -20.78 -9.12
CA THR A 203 27.95 -22.11 -9.31
C THR A 203 26.43 -22.06 -9.14
N GLY A 204 25.94 -21.01 -8.46
CA GLY A 204 24.54 -20.68 -8.28
C GLY A 204 23.88 -21.34 -7.08
N THR A 205 22.74 -20.77 -6.73
CA THR A 205 21.88 -21.24 -5.64
C THR A 205 20.43 -21.42 -6.08
N TYR A 206 19.70 -22.31 -5.41
CA TYR A 206 18.24 -22.34 -5.50
C TYR A 206 17.66 -21.40 -4.44
N GLN A 207 17.01 -20.36 -4.92
CA GLN A 207 16.40 -19.30 -4.10
C GLN A 207 14.91 -19.54 -3.93
N ILE A 208 14.41 -19.32 -2.70
CA ILE A 208 12.99 -19.37 -2.34
C ILE A 208 12.63 -18.08 -1.61
N TYR A 209 11.53 -17.45 -2.04
CA TYR A 209 10.92 -16.31 -1.37
C TYR A 209 9.46 -16.63 -1.07
N ASP A 210 9.03 -16.52 0.16
CA ASP A 210 7.62 -16.66 0.61
C ASP A 210 7.31 -15.54 1.60
N ALA A 211 6.53 -14.56 1.18
CA ALA A 211 6.06 -13.46 2.00
C ALA A 211 4.54 -13.50 2.13
N ARG A 212 4.07 -13.51 3.38
CA ARG A 212 2.65 -13.40 3.72
C ARG A 212 2.39 -12.05 4.34
N THR A 213 1.41 -11.34 3.79
CA THR A 213 1.00 -10.05 4.33
C THR A 213 -0.46 -10.11 4.79
N SER A 214 -0.78 -9.32 5.81
CA SER A 214 -2.14 -9.20 6.34
C SER A 214 -2.41 -7.79 6.87
N GLY A 215 -3.70 -7.49 7.10
CA GLY A 215 -4.15 -6.21 7.58
C GLY A 215 -4.85 -5.39 6.50
N GLY A 216 -4.85 -4.08 6.66
CA GLY A 216 -5.55 -3.19 5.73
C GLY A 216 -5.29 -1.72 5.99
N TYR A 217 -5.69 -0.93 5.02
CA TYR A 217 -5.79 0.51 5.11
C TYR A 217 -7.26 0.89 5.18
N HIS A 218 -7.66 1.45 6.29
CA HIS A 218 -9.01 1.85 6.63
C HIS A 218 -9.08 3.37 6.72
N GLU A 219 -10.20 3.96 6.37
CA GLU A 219 -10.42 5.39 6.48
C GLU A 219 -11.81 5.64 7.07
N ILE A 220 -11.83 6.37 8.18
CA ILE A 220 -13.06 6.95 8.72
C ILE A 220 -13.21 8.33 8.10
N ALA A 221 -14.39 8.68 7.59
CA ALA A 221 -14.67 9.97 6.97
C ALA A 221 -15.89 10.63 7.60
N LEU A 222 -15.73 11.88 7.98
CA LEU A 222 -16.77 12.79 8.47
C LEU A 222 -17.03 13.82 7.39
N GLY A 223 -18.13 13.71 6.66
CA GLY A 223 -18.42 14.54 5.49
C GLY A 223 -19.59 15.46 5.70
N PHE A 224 -19.47 16.65 5.11
CA PHE A 224 -20.52 17.66 5.06
C PHE A 224 -20.68 18.12 3.61
N ALA A 225 -21.93 18.27 3.16
CA ALA A 225 -22.21 18.79 1.83
C ALA A 225 -23.48 19.62 1.82
N GLY A 226 -23.47 20.60 0.95
CA GLY A 226 -24.63 21.45 0.66
C GLY A 226 -25.01 21.38 -0.81
N ASN A 227 -26.29 21.59 -1.06
CA ASN A 227 -26.89 21.66 -2.37
C ASN A 227 -27.46 23.08 -2.60
N MET A 228 -26.97 23.76 -3.61
CA MET A 228 -27.43 25.09 -3.98
C MET A 228 -28.27 25.01 -5.26
N ALA A 229 -29.57 25.30 -5.11
CA ALA A 229 -30.55 25.37 -6.20
C ALA A 229 -30.63 24.12 -7.10
N ASP A 230 -30.31 22.93 -6.57
CA ASP A 230 -30.21 21.65 -7.29
C ASP A 230 -29.25 21.66 -8.49
N ARG A 231 -28.38 22.70 -8.58
CA ARG A 231 -27.40 22.88 -9.67
C ARG A 231 -25.95 22.77 -9.21
N LEU A 232 -25.60 23.30 -8.04
CA LEU A 232 -24.25 23.25 -7.49
C LEU A 232 -24.26 22.53 -6.15
N TYR A 233 -23.44 21.50 -6.07
CA TYR A 233 -23.20 20.74 -4.84
C TYR A 233 -21.74 20.98 -4.45
N VAL A 234 -21.49 21.34 -3.20
CA VAL A 234 -20.15 21.48 -2.63
C VAL A 234 -20.07 20.68 -1.34
N GLY A 235 -18.93 20.10 -1.08
CA GLY A 235 -18.73 19.29 0.10
C GLY A 235 -17.28 19.14 0.48
N GLY A 236 -17.09 18.77 1.74
CA GLY A 236 -15.79 18.44 2.30
C GLY A 236 -15.90 17.25 3.25
N SER A 237 -14.84 16.46 3.33
CA SER A 237 -14.67 15.38 4.30
C SER A 237 -13.39 15.59 5.08
N PHE A 238 -13.46 15.46 6.39
CA PHE A 238 -12.32 15.21 7.25
C PHE A 238 -12.11 13.71 7.37
N THR A 239 -10.88 13.24 7.19
CA THR A 239 -10.59 11.81 7.16
C THR A 239 -9.55 11.41 8.20
N ILE A 240 -9.76 10.23 8.80
CA ILE A 240 -8.86 9.60 9.75
C ILE A 240 -8.41 8.28 9.12
N PRO A 241 -7.25 8.26 8.44
CA PRO A 241 -6.65 7.05 7.91
C PRO A 241 -6.04 6.22 9.04
N ILE A 242 -6.23 4.91 8.98
CA ILE A 242 -5.70 3.91 9.91
C ILE A 242 -5.08 2.79 9.08
N VAL A 243 -3.81 2.54 9.28
CA VAL A 243 -3.07 1.44 8.63
C VAL A 243 -2.68 0.41 9.66
N LYS A 244 -2.94 -0.85 9.34
CA LYS A 244 -2.37 -2.01 10.03
C LYS A 244 -1.81 -2.93 8.96
N TYR A 245 -0.50 -3.18 9.03
CA TYR A 245 0.20 -4.05 8.08
C TYR A 245 1.12 -4.98 8.83
N ASN A 246 0.99 -6.28 8.53
CA ASN A 246 1.89 -7.30 9.04
C ASN A 246 2.49 -8.06 7.86
N ARG A 247 3.78 -8.38 7.94
CA ARG A 247 4.50 -9.22 6.98
C ARG A 247 5.28 -10.29 7.72
N GLU A 248 5.12 -11.53 7.27
CA GLU A 248 5.98 -12.66 7.61
C GLU A 248 6.73 -13.05 6.35
N LEU A 249 8.06 -12.95 6.39
CA LEU A 249 8.94 -13.27 5.27
C LEU A 249 9.79 -14.48 5.63
N TYR A 250 9.82 -15.43 4.72
CA TYR A 250 10.78 -16.52 4.64
C TYR A 250 11.56 -16.38 3.33
N TYR A 251 12.88 -16.35 3.43
CA TYR A 251 13.78 -16.37 2.29
C TYR A 251 14.86 -17.44 2.53
N SER A 252 15.24 -18.19 1.50
CA SER A 252 16.33 -19.14 1.60
C SER A 252 17.11 -19.26 0.30
N GLU A 253 18.39 -19.54 0.46
CA GLU A 253 19.26 -20.01 -0.62
C GLU A 253 19.88 -21.34 -0.23
N LYS A 254 19.91 -22.27 -1.19
CA LYS A 254 20.52 -23.57 -1.04
C LYS A 254 21.52 -23.77 -2.18
N ASP A 255 22.67 -24.35 -1.87
CA ASP A 255 23.65 -24.70 -2.88
C ASP A 255 23.02 -25.52 -4.02
N ALA A 256 23.31 -25.18 -5.24
CA ALA A 256 22.83 -25.86 -6.43
C ALA A 256 23.73 -27.02 -6.85
N THR A 257 24.92 -27.13 -6.26
CA THR A 257 25.86 -28.20 -6.54
C THR A 257 25.65 -29.40 -5.59
N THR A 258 26.30 -30.47 -5.84
CA THR A 258 26.39 -31.63 -4.93
C THR A 258 27.71 -31.66 -4.18
N ASN A 259 28.50 -30.59 -4.23
CA ASN A 259 29.79 -30.52 -3.55
C ASN A 259 29.59 -30.22 -2.05
N PRO A 260 29.90 -31.13 -1.12
CA PRO A 260 29.71 -30.93 0.31
C PRO A 260 30.86 -30.14 0.95
N ALA A 261 31.81 -29.62 0.18
CA ALA A 261 33.05 -29.00 0.65
C ALA A 261 33.30 -27.65 -0.03
N ASN A 262 32.22 -26.92 -0.37
CA ASN A 262 32.32 -25.56 -0.90
C ASN A 262 31.98 -24.50 0.14
N GLU A 263 31.95 -24.91 1.42
CA GLU A 263 31.73 -24.07 2.60
C GLU A 263 30.33 -23.43 2.66
N PHE A 264 29.38 -23.93 1.89
CA PHE A 264 28.00 -23.44 1.87
C PHE A 264 27.00 -24.54 1.49
N SER A 265 26.11 -24.88 2.39
CA SER A 265 24.98 -25.78 2.14
C SER A 265 23.67 -25.02 1.92
N PHE A 266 23.31 -24.16 2.87
CA PHE A 266 22.11 -23.32 2.79
C PHE A 266 22.12 -22.20 3.82
N PHE A 267 21.27 -21.21 3.60
CA PHE A 267 20.79 -20.33 4.67
C PHE A 267 19.29 -20.07 4.55
N GLU A 268 18.70 -19.73 5.70
CA GLU A 268 17.32 -19.25 5.84
C GLU A 268 17.31 -17.89 6.55
N TYR A 269 16.64 -16.92 5.98
CA TYR A 269 16.31 -15.65 6.59
C TYR A 269 14.81 -15.62 6.91
N ARG A 270 14.47 -15.26 8.14
CA ARG A 270 13.07 -15.06 8.55
C ARG A 270 12.92 -13.67 9.13
N GLU A 271 11.82 -13.02 8.79
CA GLU A 271 11.48 -11.70 9.27
C GLU A 271 9.99 -11.62 9.62
N THR A 272 9.71 -11.00 10.75
CA THR A 272 8.38 -10.51 11.08
C THR A 272 8.42 -8.98 11.14
N PHE A 273 7.56 -8.34 10.37
CA PHE A 273 7.46 -6.90 10.28
C PHE A 273 6.03 -6.46 10.52
N THR A 274 5.82 -5.48 11.40
CA THR A 274 4.53 -4.84 11.62
C THR A 274 4.65 -3.34 11.44
N SER A 275 3.67 -2.73 10.80
CA SER A 275 3.60 -1.30 10.56
C SER A 275 2.19 -0.82 10.89
N ASN A 276 2.06 0.02 11.89
CA ASN A 276 0.80 0.60 12.30
C ASN A 276 0.87 2.12 12.13
N ALA A 277 -0.21 2.70 11.60
CA ALA A 277 -0.28 4.14 11.46
C ALA A 277 -1.69 4.67 11.69
N ILE A 278 -1.75 5.90 12.18
CA ILE A 278 -2.94 6.72 12.23
C ILE A 278 -2.59 8.11 11.73
N GLY A 279 -3.56 8.79 11.14
CA GLY A 279 -3.31 10.12 10.59
C GLY A 279 -4.57 10.94 10.41
N ILE A 280 -4.40 12.05 9.71
CA ILE A 280 -5.47 12.99 9.36
C ILE A 280 -5.32 13.42 7.91
N GLY A 281 -6.45 13.74 7.28
CA GLY A 281 -6.50 14.29 5.93
C GLY A 281 -7.84 14.95 5.65
N ALA A 282 -7.96 15.55 4.48
CA ALA A 282 -9.20 16.16 4.04
C ALA A 282 -9.45 15.92 2.55
N LYS A 283 -10.71 15.97 2.18
CA LYS A 283 -11.15 15.90 0.78
C LYS A 283 -12.15 17.04 0.54
N LEU A 284 -12.03 17.69 -0.60
CA LEU A 284 -12.90 18.75 -1.04
C LEU A 284 -13.51 18.34 -2.37
N GLY A 285 -14.76 18.75 -2.60
CA GLY A 285 -15.42 18.42 -3.84
C GLY A 285 -16.48 19.41 -4.26
N ALA A 286 -16.73 19.40 -5.57
CA ALA A 286 -17.80 20.13 -6.20
C ALA A 286 -18.44 19.27 -7.29
N ILE A 287 -19.78 19.40 -7.47
CA ILE A 287 -20.52 18.84 -8.60
C ILE A 287 -21.40 19.95 -9.14
N TYR A 288 -21.28 20.21 -10.45
CA TYR A 288 -22.08 21.20 -11.15
C TYR A 288 -22.96 20.53 -12.20
N LYS A 289 -24.24 20.93 -12.27
CA LYS A 289 -25.22 20.46 -13.23
C LYS A 289 -25.54 21.61 -14.20
N PRO A 290 -24.81 21.72 -15.33
CA PRO A 290 -25.12 22.73 -16.35
C PRO A 290 -26.48 22.48 -16.99
N ALA A 291 -26.88 21.22 -17.10
CA ALA A 291 -28.20 20.76 -17.54
C ALA A 291 -28.68 19.63 -16.64
N GLU A 292 -29.95 19.30 -16.67
CA GLU A 292 -30.52 18.24 -15.82
C GLU A 292 -29.86 16.88 -16.04
N TYR A 293 -29.45 16.62 -17.28
CA TYR A 293 -28.86 15.34 -17.72
C TYR A 293 -27.33 15.32 -17.73
N ILE A 294 -26.63 16.44 -17.50
CA ILE A 294 -25.16 16.53 -17.45
C ILE A 294 -24.71 16.89 -16.03
N ARG A 295 -23.73 16.15 -15.53
CA ARG A 295 -23.06 16.46 -14.25
C ARG A 295 -21.56 16.50 -14.48
N LEU A 296 -20.92 17.53 -14.00
CA LEU A 296 -19.49 17.73 -14.01
C LEU A 296 -19.02 17.71 -12.55
N GLY A 297 -18.00 16.93 -12.25
CA GLY A 297 -17.47 16.77 -10.90
C GLY A 297 -15.98 17.09 -10.83
N PHE A 298 -15.58 17.70 -9.73
CA PHE A 298 -14.19 17.90 -9.37
C PHE A 298 -14.00 17.54 -7.90
N ALA A 299 -12.91 16.80 -7.60
CA ALA A 299 -12.52 16.56 -6.23
C ALA A 299 -11.00 16.68 -6.06
N PHE A 300 -10.60 17.17 -4.89
CA PHE A 300 -9.22 17.26 -4.46
C PHE A 300 -9.05 16.56 -3.12
N HIS A 301 -8.13 15.60 -3.07
CA HIS A 301 -7.73 14.94 -1.84
C HIS A 301 -6.37 15.50 -1.41
N THR A 302 -6.33 16.10 -0.24
CA THR A 302 -5.09 16.60 0.35
C THR A 302 -4.13 15.45 0.63
N PRO A 303 -2.82 15.72 0.75
CA PRO A 303 -1.95 14.79 1.45
C PRO A 303 -2.53 14.42 2.81
N GLN A 304 -2.35 13.18 3.22
CA GLN A 304 -2.66 12.72 4.58
C GLN A 304 -1.38 12.70 5.39
N PHE A 305 -1.43 13.23 6.59
CA PHE A 305 -0.31 13.23 7.54
C PHE A 305 -0.49 12.06 8.49
N MET A 306 0.41 11.07 8.41
CA MET A 306 0.29 9.81 9.12
C MET A 306 1.50 9.57 10.02
N ALA A 307 1.26 9.25 11.29
CA ALA A 307 2.28 8.82 12.23
C ALA A 307 2.39 7.29 12.21
N TYR A 308 3.58 6.79 11.92
CA TYR A 308 3.90 5.37 11.79
C TYR A 308 4.72 4.87 12.97
N VAL A 309 4.45 3.63 13.36
CA VAL A 309 5.28 2.83 14.26
C VAL A 309 5.51 1.49 13.59
N ASP A 310 6.76 1.24 13.22
CA ASP A 310 7.21 -0.03 12.65
C ASP A 310 7.93 -0.85 13.70
N LYS A 311 7.73 -2.18 13.65
CA LYS A 311 8.46 -3.14 14.49
C LYS A 311 8.95 -4.28 13.62
N ILE A 312 10.19 -4.71 13.88
CA ILE A 312 10.84 -5.79 13.13
C ILE A 312 11.55 -6.75 14.06
N ARG A 313 11.51 -8.02 13.69
CA ARG A 313 12.37 -9.10 14.22
C ARG A 313 12.88 -9.91 13.05
N SER A 314 14.13 -10.36 13.14
CA SER A 314 14.73 -11.18 12.10
C SER A 314 15.63 -12.27 12.69
N SER A 315 15.87 -13.31 11.90
CA SER A 315 16.79 -14.37 12.23
C SER A 315 17.44 -14.95 10.99
N ILE A 316 18.66 -15.41 11.11
CA ILE A 316 19.37 -16.18 10.09
C ILE A 316 19.75 -17.52 10.70
N ILE A 317 19.55 -18.59 9.94
CA ILE A 317 20.13 -19.91 10.14
C ILE A 317 20.98 -20.21 8.91
N ALA A 318 22.25 -20.52 9.08
CA ALA A 318 23.15 -20.86 7.98
C ALA A 318 23.92 -22.13 8.30
N ASN A 319 24.14 -22.95 7.29
CA ASN A 319 25.04 -24.08 7.35
C ASN A 319 26.18 -23.85 6.35
N THR A 320 27.34 -23.54 6.89
CA THR A 320 28.60 -23.28 6.16
C THR A 320 29.51 -24.53 6.16
N GLU A 321 28.92 -25.72 6.25
CA GLU A 321 29.62 -27.02 6.17
C GLU A 321 30.82 -27.10 7.10
N ASN A 322 32.01 -27.38 6.55
CA ASN A 322 33.23 -27.53 7.32
C ASN A 322 33.82 -26.20 7.84
N TYR A 323 33.35 -25.04 7.31
CA TYR A 323 33.87 -23.75 7.75
C TYR A 323 33.46 -23.40 9.17
N ALA A 324 32.15 -23.39 9.46
CA ALA A 324 31.63 -23.11 10.80
C ALA A 324 30.43 -23.98 11.18
N GLY A 325 29.98 -24.87 10.28
CA GLY A 325 28.83 -25.76 10.49
C GLY A 325 27.49 -25.01 10.52
N LEU A 326 26.53 -25.59 11.25
CA LEU A 326 25.21 -25.01 11.42
C LEU A 326 25.24 -23.96 12.54
N ARG A 327 24.85 -22.71 12.17
CA ARG A 327 24.78 -21.57 13.09
C ARG A 327 23.42 -20.89 12.98
N LYS A 328 23.00 -20.26 14.08
CA LYS A 328 21.78 -19.46 14.17
C LYS A 328 22.09 -18.15 14.90
N ALA A 329 21.54 -17.06 14.40
CA ALA A 329 21.57 -15.75 15.06
C ALA A 329 20.20 -15.10 14.95
N THR A 330 19.78 -14.36 15.98
CA THR A 330 18.49 -13.69 16.04
C THR A 330 18.66 -12.22 16.45
N SER A 331 17.82 -11.35 15.95
CA SER A 331 17.80 -9.96 16.38
C SER A 331 17.46 -9.81 17.86
N ASP A 332 16.73 -10.75 18.43
CA ASP A 332 16.36 -10.75 19.84
C ASP A 332 17.58 -10.88 20.75
N GLU A 333 18.56 -11.72 20.37
CA GLU A 333 19.84 -11.87 21.10
C GLU A 333 20.64 -10.56 21.10
N LEU A 334 20.53 -9.77 20.02
CA LEU A 334 21.28 -8.53 19.87
C LEU A 334 20.53 -7.30 20.42
N ASN A 335 19.23 -7.40 20.64
CA ASN A 335 18.38 -6.29 21.10
C ASN A 335 17.68 -6.60 22.44
N SER A 336 18.31 -7.40 23.28
CA SER A 336 17.80 -7.73 24.64
C SER A 336 16.35 -8.24 24.64
N GLY A 337 15.98 -9.03 23.63
CA GLY A 337 14.65 -9.62 23.47
C GLY A 337 13.58 -8.67 22.88
N ASN A 338 13.93 -7.42 22.63
CA ASN A 338 12.98 -6.43 22.09
C ASN A 338 12.97 -6.45 20.56
N PRO A 339 11.81 -6.12 19.92
CA PRO A 339 11.80 -5.85 18.50
C PRO A 339 12.55 -4.53 18.20
N GLY A 340 13.09 -4.40 17.01
CA GLY A 340 13.47 -3.09 16.49
C GLY A 340 12.23 -2.24 16.33
N GLU A 341 12.24 -1.02 16.84
CA GLU A 341 11.13 -0.09 16.74
C GLU A 341 11.59 1.21 16.06
N ARG A 342 10.80 1.67 15.09
CA ARG A 342 11.00 2.96 14.43
C ARG A 342 9.70 3.75 14.39
N LYS A 343 9.79 5.02 14.80
CA LYS A 343 8.70 6.00 14.71
C LYS A 343 9.07 7.07 13.69
N TYR A 344 8.13 7.38 12.80
CA TYR A 344 8.31 8.38 11.75
C TYR A 344 6.97 8.88 11.24
N ASN A 345 6.99 9.98 10.48
CA ASN A 345 5.81 10.51 9.83
C ASN A 345 5.87 10.28 8.31
N VAL A 346 4.71 10.01 7.72
CA VAL A 346 4.55 9.94 6.27
C VAL A 346 3.50 10.96 5.82
N THR A 347 3.84 11.72 4.81
CA THR A 347 2.88 12.53 4.05
C THR A 347 2.57 11.79 2.76
N THR A 348 1.28 11.44 2.54
CA THR A 348 0.87 10.71 1.34
C THR A 348 0.78 11.62 0.11
N PRO A 349 0.79 11.08 -1.12
CA PRO A 349 0.49 11.83 -2.33
C PRO A 349 -0.89 12.49 -2.30
N TRP A 350 -0.99 13.68 -2.90
CA TRP A 350 -2.28 14.31 -3.20
C TRP A 350 -2.89 13.75 -4.49
N ARG A 351 -4.22 13.90 -4.64
CA ARG A 351 -4.98 13.42 -5.79
C ARG A 351 -5.97 14.48 -6.27
N MET A 352 -6.23 14.47 -7.58
CA MET A 352 -7.28 15.25 -8.23
C MET A 352 -8.16 14.32 -9.06
N ILE A 353 -9.46 14.54 -9.02
CA ILE A 353 -10.44 13.79 -9.80
C ILE A 353 -11.26 14.80 -10.60
N ALA A 354 -11.29 14.62 -11.93
CA ALA A 354 -12.22 15.28 -12.84
C ALA A 354 -13.19 14.22 -13.37
N SER A 355 -14.47 14.56 -13.42
CA SER A 355 -15.53 13.61 -13.75
C SER A 355 -16.64 14.23 -14.58
N ALA A 356 -17.21 13.44 -15.46
CA ALA A 356 -18.41 13.80 -16.19
C ALA A 356 -19.40 12.63 -16.21
N SER A 357 -20.68 12.92 -16.05
CA SER A 357 -21.75 11.94 -16.20
C SER A 357 -22.90 12.46 -17.05
N TYR A 358 -23.50 11.54 -17.79
CA TYR A 358 -24.71 11.74 -18.53
C TYR A 358 -25.83 10.84 -17.98
N VAL A 359 -26.95 11.44 -17.61
CA VAL A 359 -28.11 10.75 -17.04
C VAL A 359 -29.26 10.74 -18.05
N PHE A 360 -29.62 9.54 -18.48
CA PHE A 360 -30.68 9.35 -19.45
C PHE A 360 -32.06 9.52 -18.79
N ARG A 361 -32.88 10.44 -19.36
CA ARG A 361 -34.21 10.76 -18.85
C ARG A 361 -34.17 11.15 -17.37
N GLU A 362 -33.28 12.05 -17.01
CA GLU A 362 -33.36 12.68 -15.70
C GLU A 362 -34.61 13.53 -15.63
N THR A 363 -35.50 13.16 -14.74
CA THR A 363 -36.67 13.93 -14.36
C THR A 363 -36.55 14.25 -12.87
N LYS A 364 -37.29 15.26 -12.38
CA LYS A 364 -37.37 15.56 -10.94
C LYS A 364 -37.75 14.33 -10.11
N ASP A 365 -38.42 13.34 -10.73
CA ASP A 365 -38.73 12.05 -10.12
C ASP A 365 -37.62 11.03 -10.43
N ILE A 366 -36.77 10.73 -9.42
CA ILE A 366 -35.68 9.73 -9.48
C ILE A 366 -36.20 8.35 -9.92
N ARG A 367 -37.48 8.04 -9.72
CA ARG A 367 -38.08 6.76 -10.14
C ARG A 367 -38.19 6.63 -11.66
N ARG A 368 -38.14 7.73 -12.38
CA ARG A 368 -38.21 7.79 -13.86
C ARG A 368 -36.85 7.80 -14.55
N GLN A 369 -35.76 8.00 -13.82
CA GLN A 369 -34.41 7.85 -14.37
C GLN A 369 -34.18 6.42 -14.82
N ARG A 370 -33.67 6.23 -16.05
CA ARG A 370 -33.52 4.90 -16.65
C ARG A 370 -32.09 4.41 -16.75
N ALA A 371 -31.13 5.31 -16.87
CA ALA A 371 -29.74 4.94 -17.02
C ALA A 371 -28.82 6.11 -16.69
N PHE A 372 -27.57 5.83 -16.44
CA PHE A 372 -26.48 6.80 -16.54
C PHE A 372 -25.22 6.13 -17.09
N ILE A 373 -24.35 6.96 -17.65
CA ILE A 373 -22.96 6.63 -17.94
C ILE A 373 -22.08 7.72 -17.31
N SER A 374 -20.93 7.33 -16.77
CA SER A 374 -20.03 8.26 -16.09
C SER A 374 -18.58 7.84 -16.28
N ALA A 375 -17.70 8.84 -16.38
CA ALA A 375 -16.26 8.66 -16.48
C ALA A 375 -15.52 9.56 -15.49
N ASP A 376 -14.48 9.02 -14.86
CA ASP A 376 -13.57 9.74 -13.98
C ASP A 376 -12.14 9.67 -14.54
N ILE A 377 -11.45 10.79 -14.50
CA ILE A 377 -10.00 10.89 -14.70
C ILE A 377 -9.41 11.32 -13.37
N GLU A 378 -8.51 10.51 -12.83
CA GLU A 378 -7.83 10.75 -11.56
C GLU A 378 -6.33 10.90 -11.79
N TYR A 379 -5.77 12.01 -11.33
CA TYR A 379 -4.32 12.22 -11.28
C TYR A 379 -3.81 12.02 -9.86
N VAL A 380 -2.76 11.22 -9.70
CA VAL A 380 -2.09 10.95 -8.42
C VAL A 380 -0.61 11.30 -8.56
N ASN A 381 -0.10 12.16 -7.67
CA ASN A 381 1.31 12.54 -7.69
C ASN A 381 2.14 11.68 -6.73
N TYR A 382 2.49 10.46 -7.13
CA TYR A 382 3.24 9.51 -6.29
C TYR A 382 4.60 10.04 -5.81
N ARG A 383 5.25 10.96 -6.57
CA ARG A 383 6.50 11.62 -6.20
C ARG A 383 6.39 12.55 -4.99
N ALA A 384 5.16 12.92 -4.60
CA ALA A 384 4.92 13.82 -3.48
C ALA A 384 4.90 13.11 -2.12
N ALA A 385 4.99 11.78 -2.08
CA ALA A 385 5.14 11.06 -0.83
C ALA A 385 6.43 11.46 -0.11
N ARG A 386 6.35 11.65 1.21
CA ARG A 386 7.50 12.09 2.02
C ARG A 386 7.54 11.37 3.37
N PHE A 387 8.75 11.00 3.77
CA PHE A 387 9.09 10.47 5.07
C PHE A 387 9.78 11.53 5.91
N GLN A 388 9.53 11.57 7.20
CA GLN A 388 10.10 12.56 8.11
C GLN A 388 10.34 11.93 9.49
N ALA A 389 11.42 12.33 10.15
CA ALA A 389 11.64 12.01 11.56
C ALA A 389 10.54 12.60 12.44
N THR A 390 10.27 11.97 13.57
CA THR A 390 9.27 12.44 14.56
C THR A 390 9.83 12.41 15.98
N GLY A 391 9.20 13.17 16.88
CA GLY A 391 9.57 13.24 18.29
C GLY A 391 10.98 13.82 18.51
N ASP A 392 11.70 13.26 19.47
CA ASP A 392 13.06 13.72 19.85
C ASP A 392 14.08 13.55 18.71
N ASN A 393 13.75 12.74 17.72
CA ASN A 393 14.60 12.46 16.55
C ASN A 393 14.57 13.56 15.48
N VAL A 394 13.69 14.54 15.57
CA VAL A 394 13.57 15.65 14.58
C VAL A 394 14.86 16.44 14.47
N ASN A 395 15.60 16.60 15.57
CA ASN A 395 16.86 17.34 15.62
C ASN A 395 18.10 16.49 15.29
N ASN A 396 17.93 15.18 15.11
CA ASN A 396 19.03 14.29 14.74
C ASN A 396 19.40 14.50 13.26
N SER A 397 20.62 15.03 13.01
CA SER A 397 21.10 15.33 11.65
C SER A 397 21.18 14.09 10.77
N THR A 398 21.70 12.98 11.31
CA THR A 398 21.83 11.72 10.58
C THR A 398 20.49 11.16 10.13
N LEU A 399 19.45 11.24 10.96
CA LEU A 399 18.10 10.83 10.58
C LEU A 399 17.47 11.78 9.56
N ARG A 400 17.73 13.08 9.64
CA ARG A 400 17.28 14.03 8.63
C ARG A 400 17.90 13.73 7.28
N ASP A 401 19.21 13.48 7.24
CA ASP A 401 19.94 13.13 6.01
C ASP A 401 19.42 11.81 5.44
N TYR A 402 19.19 10.81 6.28
CA TYR A 402 18.58 9.55 5.88
C TYR A 402 17.21 9.75 5.20
N TYR A 403 16.28 10.50 5.82
CA TYR A 403 14.95 10.75 5.22
C TYR A 403 15.05 11.66 4.00
N SER A 404 16.01 12.58 3.93
CA SER A 404 16.27 13.40 2.75
C SER A 404 16.67 12.54 1.55
N ASN A 405 17.59 11.60 1.76
CA ASN A 405 18.04 10.66 0.74
C ASN A 405 16.91 9.72 0.30
N LEU A 406 16.13 9.16 1.26
CA LEU A 406 14.97 8.34 0.97
C LEU A 406 13.93 9.11 0.14
N ASN A 407 13.65 10.37 0.49
CA ASN A 407 12.71 11.21 -0.25
C ASN A 407 13.22 11.57 -1.65
N SER A 408 14.52 11.69 -1.86
CA SER A 408 15.12 11.84 -3.20
C SER A 408 14.90 10.57 -4.01
N THR A 409 15.19 9.41 -3.42
CA THR A 409 14.96 8.10 -4.05
C THR A 409 13.48 7.92 -4.45
N VAL A 410 12.53 8.30 -3.58
CA VAL A 410 11.09 8.27 -3.88
C VAL A 410 10.75 9.15 -5.10
N LYS A 411 11.35 10.36 -5.19
CA LYS A 411 11.12 11.25 -6.34
C LYS A 411 11.69 10.70 -7.65
N ASP A 412 12.77 9.94 -7.58
CA ASP A 412 13.45 9.38 -8.76
C ASP A 412 12.77 8.09 -9.25
N ILE A 413 12.32 7.23 -8.31
CA ILE A 413 11.69 5.96 -8.65
C ILE A 413 10.23 6.16 -9.10
N TYR A 414 9.49 7.14 -8.55
CA TYR A 414 8.06 7.31 -8.85
C TYR A 414 7.77 8.54 -9.68
N LYS A 415 6.63 8.50 -10.39
CA LYS A 415 6.09 9.61 -11.20
C LYS A 415 4.64 9.91 -10.84
N GLY A 416 4.14 11.05 -11.29
CA GLY A 416 2.70 11.31 -11.34
C GLY A 416 2.04 10.46 -12.43
N ASN A 417 0.80 10.01 -12.20
CA ASN A 417 0.10 9.16 -13.16
C ASN A 417 -1.39 9.47 -13.22
N ILE A 418 -1.98 9.12 -14.35
CA ILE A 418 -3.41 9.25 -14.63
C ILE A 418 -4.06 7.87 -14.54
N ASN A 419 -5.15 7.79 -13.79
CA ASN A 419 -6.05 6.65 -13.74
C ASN A 419 -7.37 7.04 -14.46
N VAL A 420 -7.95 6.09 -15.18
CA VAL A 420 -9.20 6.29 -15.91
C VAL A 420 -10.23 5.26 -15.47
N LYS A 421 -11.44 5.72 -15.21
CA LYS A 421 -12.55 4.88 -14.78
C LYS A 421 -13.77 5.17 -15.65
N LEU A 422 -14.54 4.15 -16.02
CA LEU A 422 -15.76 4.26 -16.79
C LEU A 422 -16.81 3.29 -16.24
N GLY A 423 -18.04 3.73 -16.12
CA GLY A 423 -19.11 2.85 -15.67
C GLY A 423 -20.50 3.39 -15.93
N GLY A 424 -21.48 2.51 -15.81
CA GLY A 424 -22.88 2.85 -16.04
C GLY A 424 -23.85 1.93 -15.31
N GLU A 425 -25.09 2.40 -15.23
CA GLU A 425 -26.23 1.71 -14.62
C GLU A 425 -27.43 1.79 -15.55
N LEU A 426 -28.09 0.64 -15.75
CA LEU A 426 -29.42 0.54 -16.34
C LEU A 426 -30.42 0.19 -15.25
N LYS A 427 -31.55 0.87 -15.24
CA LYS A 427 -32.60 0.71 -14.21
C LYS A 427 -33.89 0.21 -14.82
N PHE A 428 -34.38 -0.91 -14.31
CA PHE A 428 -35.63 -1.58 -14.68
C PHE A 428 -36.57 -1.59 -13.46
N LYS A 429 -37.36 -0.53 -13.28
CA LYS A 429 -38.23 -0.35 -12.10
C LYS A 429 -37.47 -0.52 -10.78
N THR A 430 -37.54 -1.72 -10.19
CA THR A 430 -36.89 -2.08 -8.91
C THR A 430 -35.52 -2.72 -9.09
N PHE A 431 -35.18 -3.21 -10.28
CA PHE A 431 -33.91 -3.85 -10.57
C PHE A 431 -32.94 -2.91 -11.29
N MET A 432 -31.67 -3.04 -11.00
CA MET A 432 -30.58 -2.34 -11.66
C MET A 432 -29.52 -3.32 -12.12
N VAL A 433 -28.97 -3.05 -13.32
CA VAL A 433 -27.80 -3.77 -13.85
C VAL A 433 -26.70 -2.74 -14.02
N ARG A 434 -25.49 -3.09 -13.63
CA ARG A 434 -24.32 -2.22 -13.62
C ARG A 434 -23.13 -2.92 -14.24
N ALA A 435 -22.33 -2.13 -14.96
CA ALA A 435 -21.04 -2.56 -15.46
C ALA A 435 -20.06 -1.39 -15.41
N GLY A 436 -18.76 -1.72 -15.25
CA GLY A 436 -17.72 -0.72 -15.25
C GLY A 436 -16.33 -1.30 -15.38
N GLY A 437 -15.38 -0.42 -15.59
CA GLY A 437 -13.97 -0.76 -15.66
C GLY A 437 -13.11 0.42 -15.27
N ALA A 438 -11.87 0.12 -14.85
CA ALA A 438 -10.89 1.11 -14.51
C ALA A 438 -9.49 0.65 -14.92
N TYR A 439 -8.65 1.62 -15.27
CA TYR A 439 -7.24 1.42 -15.52
C TYR A 439 -6.41 2.33 -14.62
N TYR A 440 -5.50 1.73 -13.87
CA TYR A 440 -4.54 2.40 -13.01
C TYR A 440 -3.15 2.17 -13.58
N GLY A 441 -2.50 3.24 -14.01
CA GLY A 441 -1.19 3.14 -14.66
C GLY A 441 -0.05 2.92 -13.67
N SER A 442 1.14 2.71 -14.23
CA SER A 442 2.35 2.45 -13.44
C SER A 442 2.78 3.67 -12.64
N PRO A 443 3.00 3.56 -11.33
CA PRO A 443 3.57 4.62 -10.51
C PRO A 443 5.07 4.82 -10.75
N TYR A 444 5.76 3.83 -11.34
CA TYR A 444 7.20 3.83 -11.55
C TYR A 444 7.63 4.74 -12.71
N ALA A 445 8.73 5.49 -12.51
CA ALA A 445 9.34 6.31 -13.55
C ALA A 445 10.00 5.47 -14.64
N ASP A 446 10.62 4.35 -14.25
CA ASP A 446 11.24 3.40 -15.16
C ASP A 446 10.15 2.66 -15.98
N ALA A 447 10.21 2.80 -17.30
CA ALA A 447 9.30 2.16 -18.23
C ALA A 447 9.51 0.64 -18.36
N ALA A 448 10.65 0.11 -17.94
CA ALA A 448 10.93 -1.32 -17.91
C ALA A 448 10.07 -2.04 -16.85
N ILE A 449 9.70 -1.33 -15.77
CA ILE A 449 8.81 -1.85 -14.73
C ILE A 449 7.37 -1.72 -15.19
N LYS A 450 6.86 -2.80 -15.78
CA LYS A 450 5.48 -2.87 -16.31
C LYS A 450 4.49 -3.14 -15.18
N ALA A 451 4.22 -2.14 -14.36
CA ALA A 451 3.22 -2.21 -13.31
C ALA A 451 1.92 -1.54 -13.76
N SER A 452 0.78 -2.18 -13.56
CA SER A 452 -0.54 -1.61 -13.86
C SER A 452 -1.64 -2.42 -13.18
N ARG A 453 -2.80 -1.81 -13.00
CA ARG A 453 -3.99 -2.51 -12.51
C ARG A 453 -5.16 -2.21 -13.43
N THR A 454 -5.80 -3.27 -13.93
CA THR A 454 -7.04 -3.17 -14.71
C THR A 454 -8.17 -3.79 -13.91
N VAL A 455 -9.26 -3.08 -13.78
CA VAL A 455 -10.46 -3.54 -13.07
C VAL A 455 -11.59 -3.71 -14.07
N LEU A 456 -12.26 -4.85 -14.01
CA LEU A 456 -13.54 -5.09 -14.70
C LEU A 456 -14.57 -5.48 -13.64
N SER A 457 -15.74 -4.90 -13.70
CA SER A 457 -16.76 -5.13 -12.69
C SER A 457 -18.16 -5.14 -13.27
N GLY A 458 -19.03 -5.88 -12.59
CA GLY A 458 -20.45 -5.91 -12.89
C GLY A 458 -21.26 -6.20 -11.63
N GLY A 459 -22.51 -5.82 -11.63
CA GLY A 459 -23.35 -5.99 -10.46
C GLY A 459 -24.85 -5.83 -10.73
N LEU A 460 -25.62 -6.32 -9.77
CA LEU A 460 -27.08 -6.25 -9.74
C LEU A 460 -27.52 -5.46 -8.51
N GLY A 461 -28.61 -4.74 -8.64
CA GLY A 461 -29.22 -4.01 -7.54
C GLY A 461 -30.72 -4.26 -7.49
N TYR A 462 -31.25 -4.29 -6.27
CA TYR A 462 -32.67 -4.34 -6.01
C TYR A 462 -33.06 -3.25 -5.01
N ARG A 463 -34.09 -2.47 -5.31
CA ARG A 463 -34.61 -1.40 -4.43
C ARG A 463 -36.10 -1.48 -4.31
N ASN A 464 -36.60 -1.57 -3.08
CA ASN A 464 -38.03 -1.58 -2.77
C ASN A 464 -38.30 -0.95 -1.41
N ARG A 465 -39.30 -0.04 -1.32
CA ARG A 465 -39.82 0.55 -0.09
C ARG A 465 -38.75 1.01 0.93
N GLY A 466 -37.71 1.72 0.46
CA GLY A 466 -36.65 2.25 1.34
C GLY A 466 -35.50 1.27 1.61
N MET A 467 -35.66 0.00 1.29
CA MET A 467 -34.61 -1.02 1.37
C MET A 467 -33.89 -1.20 0.04
N PHE A 468 -32.61 -1.46 0.05
CA PHE A 468 -31.88 -1.87 -1.14
C PHE A 468 -30.80 -2.92 -0.83
N ILE A 469 -30.58 -3.78 -1.82
CA ILE A 469 -29.53 -4.79 -1.81
C ILE A 469 -28.80 -4.68 -3.13
N ASP A 470 -27.49 -4.50 -3.09
CA ASP A 470 -26.61 -4.48 -4.26
C ASP A 470 -25.61 -5.63 -4.13
N LEU A 471 -25.38 -6.37 -5.21
CA LEU A 471 -24.39 -7.44 -5.33
C LEU A 471 -23.44 -7.11 -6.47
N THR A 472 -22.15 -7.29 -6.25
CA THR A 472 -21.11 -6.99 -7.23
C THR A 472 -20.03 -8.05 -7.24
N TYR A 473 -19.55 -8.35 -8.44
CA TYR A 473 -18.27 -8.98 -8.66
C TYR A 473 -17.33 -7.98 -9.37
N SER A 474 -16.15 -7.79 -8.79
CA SER A 474 -15.07 -6.97 -9.36
C SER A 474 -13.84 -7.84 -9.53
N HIS A 475 -13.26 -7.82 -10.72
CA HIS A 475 -12.06 -8.55 -11.07
C HIS A 475 -10.91 -7.58 -11.35
N VAL A 476 -9.83 -7.69 -10.59
CA VAL A 476 -8.62 -6.89 -10.74
C VAL A 476 -7.53 -7.75 -11.35
N MET A 477 -7.00 -7.33 -12.47
CA MET A 477 -5.79 -7.87 -13.10
C MET A 477 -4.64 -6.91 -12.77
N ASN A 478 -3.60 -7.42 -12.12
CA ASN A 478 -2.42 -6.62 -11.76
C ASN A 478 -1.15 -7.22 -12.34
N LYS A 479 -0.26 -6.34 -12.77
CA LYS A 479 1.12 -6.66 -13.11
C LYS A 479 2.02 -5.88 -12.17
N ASP A 480 3.07 -6.53 -11.68
CA ASP A 480 4.04 -5.92 -10.79
C ASP A 480 5.39 -6.65 -10.90
N ALA A 481 6.41 -6.11 -10.25
CA ALA A 481 7.71 -6.72 -10.09
C ALA A 481 8.01 -6.86 -8.59
N VAL A 482 8.42 -8.04 -8.16
CA VAL A 482 8.75 -8.31 -6.76
C VAL A 482 10.24 -8.60 -6.65
N PHE A 483 10.90 -7.83 -5.80
CA PHE A 483 12.32 -7.94 -5.50
C PHE A 483 12.48 -8.64 -4.15
N ALA A 484 13.26 -9.74 -4.12
CA ALA A 484 13.62 -10.39 -2.87
C ALA A 484 14.62 -9.53 -2.07
N TYR A 485 15.52 -8.87 -2.78
CA TYR A 485 16.54 -7.93 -2.29
C TYR A 485 16.86 -6.92 -3.39
N ARG A 486 17.52 -5.84 -3.02
CA ARG A 486 18.00 -4.83 -3.98
C ARG A 486 19.48 -4.59 -3.77
N LEU A 487 20.23 -4.51 -4.86
CA LEU A 487 21.65 -4.25 -4.91
C LEU A 487 21.87 -2.88 -5.57
N ALA A 488 22.88 -2.15 -5.09
CA ALA A 488 23.30 -0.87 -5.67
C ALA A 488 24.30 -1.08 -6.80
N ASP A 489 25.18 -2.09 -6.66
CA ASP A 489 26.35 -2.29 -7.52
C ASP A 489 26.07 -3.15 -8.76
N LYS A 490 24.91 -3.78 -8.85
CA LYS A 490 24.50 -4.56 -10.04
C LYS A 490 22.99 -4.53 -10.28
N ALA A 491 22.58 -4.96 -11.48
CA ALA A 491 21.19 -5.03 -11.88
C ALA A 491 20.39 -5.94 -10.94
N ASN A 492 19.22 -5.47 -10.50
CA ASN A 492 18.40 -6.20 -9.58
C ASN A 492 17.65 -7.35 -10.25
N THR A 493 17.69 -8.54 -9.64
CA THR A 493 16.84 -9.66 -10.02
C THR A 493 15.46 -9.52 -9.39
N PHE A 494 14.41 -9.85 -10.14
CA PHE A 494 13.04 -9.75 -9.66
C PHE A 494 12.16 -10.86 -10.25
N ALA A 495 11.07 -11.15 -9.56
CA ALA A 495 10.00 -11.99 -10.09
C ALA A 495 8.94 -11.13 -10.77
N ASN A 496 8.60 -11.45 -12.02
CA ASN A 496 7.44 -10.87 -12.69
C ASN A 496 6.17 -11.42 -12.05
N GLN A 497 5.34 -10.55 -11.52
CA GLN A 497 4.04 -10.91 -10.97
C GLN A 497 2.93 -10.62 -11.97
N THR A 498 2.08 -11.63 -12.22
CA THR A 498 0.78 -11.46 -12.86
C THR A 498 -0.27 -11.94 -11.88
N GLY A 499 -0.99 -11.00 -11.28
CA GLY A 499 -1.99 -11.29 -10.26
C GLY A 499 -3.41 -11.12 -10.78
N SER A 500 -4.33 -11.87 -10.21
CA SER A 500 -5.76 -11.65 -10.34
C SER A 500 -6.41 -11.66 -8.96
N ALA A 501 -7.21 -10.63 -8.69
CA ALA A 501 -7.98 -10.55 -7.48
C ALA A 501 -9.46 -10.38 -7.82
N GLY A 502 -10.30 -11.30 -7.32
CA GLY A 502 -11.75 -11.20 -7.40
C GLY A 502 -12.31 -10.67 -6.08
N THR A 503 -13.29 -9.78 -6.13
CA THR A 503 -14.02 -9.33 -4.94
C THR A 503 -15.50 -9.51 -5.18
N VAL A 504 -16.17 -10.26 -4.31
CA VAL A 504 -17.62 -10.28 -4.19
C VAL A 504 -18.00 -9.32 -3.07
N MET A 505 -18.84 -8.31 -3.37
CA MET A 505 -19.33 -7.33 -2.41
C MET A 505 -20.84 -7.35 -2.38
N VAL A 506 -21.40 -7.35 -1.18
CA VAL A 506 -22.83 -7.15 -0.95
C VAL A 506 -23.01 -5.84 -0.19
N THR A 507 -23.97 -5.01 -0.61
CA THR A 507 -24.34 -3.81 0.13
C THR A 507 -25.81 -3.89 0.51
N LEU A 508 -26.08 -3.72 1.79
CA LEU A 508 -27.41 -3.59 2.37
C LEU A 508 -27.61 -2.14 2.79
N GLY A 509 -28.72 -1.55 2.41
CA GLY A 509 -29.03 -0.18 2.80
C GLY A 509 -30.51 0.04 3.11
N PHE A 510 -30.72 0.97 4.05
CA PHE A 510 -32.04 1.33 4.57
C PHE A 510 -32.16 2.86 4.52
N LYS A 511 -33.21 3.34 3.85
CA LYS A 511 -33.61 4.76 3.83
C LYS A 511 -34.71 4.98 4.86
N LEU A 512 -34.48 5.98 5.69
CA LEU A 512 -35.35 6.37 6.81
C LEU A 512 -36.03 7.70 6.53
#